data_424dcd7e29d672b9b2b3873594a7f9b6
#
_entry.id   424dcd7e29d672b9b2b3873594a7f9b6
#
_cell.length_a   1.000
_cell.length_b   1.000
_cell.length_c   1.000
_cell.angle_alpha   90.00
_cell.angle_beta   90.00
_cell.angle_gamma   90.00
#
_symmetry.space_group_name_H-M   'P 1'
#
loop_
_entity.id
_entity.type
_entity.pdbx_description
1 polymer ?
#
loop_
_entity_poly.entity_id
_entity_poly.type
_entity_poly.pdbx_seq_one_letter_code
_entity_poly.pdbx_strand_id
1 'polypeptide(L)'
;VILLAIYIGDKTTTAKVDRTCIEKYGISELVLMENAATSAFYRILEIEKEIYRNIKDRIRDTDFEDFDSSIFSGLPFKRIAILCGSGNNGGDGFVLARKLKAAGRKVDILFVGNQDKMSQSAQTNYDIIQRLGLGIKHYDNMADIESEIESLMTEIDKYDVLIDAIFGVGINRPVASKYRPLFEAVNSYRLKNETRIIGIDIPSGLDPDTGLPVSDRKNPGVAIRCDYTISFDYFKKGFLNYESEEYTGRVYVESLGCKKDILEEVGLRDRFISKKDLEFNSPKQCAHKGDFGRVCIFAGSKGFYGAARLATESAVGAGSGLVTLISDPDVQAVLAPNLVEAMTCNYGDQARLDRLTESANSIAIGPGMGMNQLCIDTLSYISSRTSRPIVVDADAINAFKEADLRLSGRYILTPHLGEFSRLIGLEVDLIKKDRLYYAKKYARENQLVLVLKGKNSIITDGTRTIVNTTGNEGMARGGMGDCLTGIIASLAAKYDPFEAAYKGVYLHGLCGDLIYRDSFTVSPSDLIKIVPKVMKLMYN
;
A
#
# COMPACT_ATOMS: atom_id res chain seq x y z
N VAL A 1 8.25 12.05 11.72
CA VAL A 1 6.83 11.66 11.59
C VAL A 1 6.65 10.35 12.33
N ILE A 2 5.85 10.33 13.40
CA ILE A 2 5.48 9.10 14.11
C ILE A 2 4.54 8.35 13.16
N LEU A 3 5.03 7.30 12.52
CA LEU A 3 4.20 6.38 11.73
C LEU A 3 3.25 5.65 12.70
N LEU A 4 2.11 6.26 12.96
CA LEU A 4 1.00 5.59 13.64
C LEU A 4 0.51 4.47 12.72
N ALA A 5 0.06 3.34 13.28
CA ALA A 5 -0.52 2.27 12.47
C ALA A 5 -1.79 2.79 11.78
N ILE A 6 -1.83 2.70 10.45
CA ILE A 6 -3.01 2.99 9.63
C ILE A 6 -3.71 1.65 9.41
N TYR A 7 -4.94 1.53 9.90
CA TYR A 7 -5.77 0.35 9.71
C TYR A 7 -6.41 0.33 8.33
N ILE A 8 -6.82 -0.85 7.89
CA ILE A 8 -7.50 -1.08 6.61
C ILE A 8 -8.89 -1.59 6.92
N GLY A 9 -9.90 -0.90 6.42
CA GLY A 9 -11.29 -1.22 6.66
C GLY A 9 -12.11 -1.35 5.38
N ASP A 10 -13.25 -2.01 5.51
CA ASP A 10 -14.25 -2.18 4.47
C ASP A 10 -15.43 -1.20 4.63
N LYS A 11 -16.38 -1.26 3.72
CA LYS A 11 -17.59 -0.42 3.72
C LYS A 11 -18.37 -0.48 5.04
N THR A 12 -18.36 -1.62 5.73
CA THR A 12 -19.11 -1.78 6.98
C THR A 12 -18.40 -1.14 8.17
N THR A 13 -17.12 -0.85 8.03
CA THR A 13 -16.27 -0.31 9.10
C THR A 13 -16.69 1.08 9.50
N THR A 14 -17.00 1.99 8.55
CA THR A 14 -17.42 3.37 8.84
C THR A 14 -18.62 3.38 9.78
N ALA A 15 -19.69 2.67 9.42
CA ALA A 15 -20.90 2.63 10.25
C ALA A 15 -20.67 2.07 11.66
N LYS A 16 -19.71 1.11 11.81
CA LYS A 16 -19.34 0.56 13.11
C LYS A 16 -18.54 1.56 13.94
N VAL A 17 -17.59 2.25 13.32
CA VAL A 17 -16.77 3.29 13.98
C VAL A 17 -17.66 4.43 14.44
N ASP A 18 -18.46 5.01 13.53
CA ASP A 18 -19.37 6.12 13.84
C ASP A 18 -20.34 5.75 14.98
N ARG A 19 -20.97 4.56 14.88
CA ARG A 19 -21.86 4.08 15.93
C ARG A 19 -21.14 3.97 17.28
N THR A 20 -19.94 3.40 17.30
CA THR A 20 -19.16 3.26 18.55
C THR A 20 -18.77 4.63 19.10
N CYS A 21 -18.37 5.58 18.25
CA CYS A 21 -18.07 6.95 18.67
C CYS A 21 -19.31 7.64 19.27
N ILE A 22 -20.47 7.50 18.63
CA ILE A 22 -21.71 8.17 19.03
C ILE A 22 -22.32 7.49 20.28
N GLU A 23 -22.60 6.19 20.20
CA GLU A 23 -23.37 5.48 21.22
C GLU A 23 -22.56 5.19 22.49
N LYS A 24 -21.28 4.82 22.36
CA LYS A 24 -20.45 4.43 23.48
C LYS A 24 -19.66 5.58 24.08
N TYR A 25 -19.13 6.45 23.23
CA TYR A 25 -18.25 7.55 23.67
C TYR A 25 -18.93 8.91 23.70
N GLY A 26 -20.18 9.03 23.23
CA GLY A 26 -20.96 10.27 23.26
C GLY A 26 -20.47 11.36 22.32
N ILE A 27 -19.65 11.01 21.33
CA ILE A 27 -19.13 11.96 20.33
C ILE A 27 -20.21 12.14 19.25
N SER A 28 -20.84 13.32 19.21
CA SER A 28 -21.93 13.55 18.24
C SER A 28 -21.41 13.57 16.80
N GLU A 29 -22.31 13.26 15.85
CA GLU A 29 -22.02 13.29 14.41
C GLU A 29 -21.51 14.67 13.95
N LEU A 30 -22.05 15.76 14.52
CA LEU A 30 -21.58 17.11 14.24
C LEU A 30 -20.11 17.32 14.68
N VAL A 31 -19.69 16.74 15.80
CA VAL A 31 -18.30 16.80 16.28
C VAL A 31 -17.39 15.98 15.35
N LEU A 32 -17.83 14.79 14.94
CA LEU A 32 -17.07 13.97 13.98
C LEU A 32 -16.88 14.72 12.64
N MET A 33 -17.95 15.34 12.12
CA MET A 33 -17.95 16.14 10.90
C MET A 33 -17.02 17.36 11.02
N GLU A 34 -17.04 18.05 12.15
CA GLU A 34 -16.15 19.19 12.42
C GLU A 34 -14.67 18.74 12.45
N ASN A 35 -14.40 17.58 13.06
CA ASN A 35 -13.05 16.99 13.11
C ASN A 35 -12.58 16.55 11.72
N ALA A 36 -13.44 15.90 10.93
CA ALA A 36 -13.14 15.50 9.55
C ALA A 36 -12.69 16.69 8.71
N ALA A 37 -13.51 17.73 8.69
CA ALA A 37 -13.19 18.93 7.94
C ALA A 37 -11.97 19.68 8.48
N THR A 38 -11.72 19.64 9.80
CA THR A 38 -10.51 20.23 10.40
C THR A 38 -9.25 19.48 9.95
N SER A 39 -9.27 18.16 10.00
CA SER A 39 -8.16 17.33 9.55
C SER A 39 -7.91 17.50 8.04
N ALA A 40 -8.99 17.53 7.24
CA ALA A 40 -8.91 17.80 5.81
C ALA A 40 -8.33 19.20 5.52
N PHE A 41 -8.74 20.21 6.26
CA PHE A 41 -8.21 21.57 6.12
C PHE A 41 -6.69 21.61 6.32
N TYR A 42 -6.17 21.04 7.41
CA TYR A 42 -4.73 21.00 7.64
C TYR A 42 -3.99 20.18 6.59
N ARG A 43 -4.56 19.06 6.14
CA ARG A 43 -3.96 18.24 5.08
C ARG A 43 -3.89 18.99 3.74
N ILE A 44 -4.92 19.74 3.37
CA ILE A 44 -4.91 20.58 2.17
C ILE A 44 -3.78 21.61 2.23
N LEU A 45 -3.58 22.26 3.38
CA LEU A 45 -2.47 23.19 3.55
C LEU A 45 -1.08 22.52 3.45
N GLU A 46 -0.96 21.26 3.87
CA GLU A 46 0.28 20.49 3.70
C GLU A 46 0.51 20.09 2.26
N ILE A 47 -0.52 19.63 1.54
CA ILE A 47 -0.47 19.33 0.10
C ILE A 47 -0.03 20.58 -0.68
N GLU A 48 -0.59 21.72 -0.37
CA GLU A 48 -0.23 23.00 -0.96
C GLU A 48 1.25 23.33 -0.78
N LYS A 49 1.78 23.15 0.44
CA LYS A 49 3.21 23.36 0.74
C LYS A 49 4.09 22.35 0.01
N GLU A 50 3.67 21.11 -0.13
CA GLU A 50 4.41 20.06 -0.84
C GLU A 50 4.52 20.41 -2.33
N ILE A 51 3.43 20.80 -2.96
CA ILE A 51 3.41 21.24 -4.35
C ILE A 51 4.35 22.44 -4.54
N TYR A 52 4.28 23.43 -3.66
CA TYR A 52 5.14 24.61 -3.71
C TYR A 52 6.63 24.26 -3.62
N ARG A 53 7.02 23.35 -2.70
CA ARG A 53 8.40 22.87 -2.57
C ARG A 53 8.87 22.17 -3.84
N ASN A 54 8.07 21.27 -4.39
CA ASN A 54 8.40 20.52 -5.60
C ASN A 54 8.61 21.45 -6.80
N ILE A 55 7.80 22.51 -6.93
CA ILE A 55 7.96 23.52 -7.96
C ILE A 55 9.28 24.29 -7.74
N LYS A 56 9.55 24.72 -6.51
CA LYS A 56 10.75 25.48 -6.16
C LYS A 56 12.04 24.67 -6.39
N ASP A 57 12.03 23.38 -6.03
CA ASP A 57 13.19 22.50 -6.22
C ASP A 57 13.46 22.26 -7.70
N ARG A 58 12.42 22.03 -8.53
CA ARG A 58 12.58 21.92 -9.99
C ARG A 58 13.14 23.18 -10.63
N ILE A 59 12.80 24.37 -10.13
CA ILE A 59 13.29 25.64 -10.65
C ILE A 59 14.77 25.86 -10.28
N ARG A 60 15.20 25.43 -9.08
CA ARG A 60 16.60 25.50 -8.66
C ARG A 60 17.54 24.62 -9.50
N ASP A 61 17.01 23.51 -10.02
CA ASP A 61 17.77 22.57 -10.86
C ASP A 61 17.86 23.02 -12.33
N THR A 62 17.17 24.11 -12.71
CA THR A 62 17.28 24.74 -14.03
C THR A 62 18.08 26.03 -13.88
N ASP A 63 19.14 26.23 -14.70
CA ASP A 63 20.03 27.39 -14.73
C ASP A 63 19.34 28.72 -15.14
N PHE A 64 18.13 28.97 -14.64
CA PHE A 64 17.43 30.25 -14.82
C PHE A 64 17.84 31.23 -13.73
N GLU A 65 18.95 31.96 -13.93
CA GLU A 65 19.44 33.01 -13.03
C GLU A 65 18.48 34.22 -12.88
N ASP A 66 17.49 34.37 -13.77
CA ASP A 66 16.57 35.52 -13.79
C ASP A 66 15.11 35.17 -13.39
N PHE A 67 14.92 34.21 -12.48
CA PHE A 67 13.55 33.86 -12.07
C PHE A 67 13.00 34.86 -11.05
N ASP A 68 12.03 35.68 -11.49
CA ASP A 68 11.35 36.63 -10.62
C ASP A 68 10.53 35.89 -9.53
N SER A 69 11.07 35.89 -8.31
CA SER A 69 10.43 35.29 -7.13
C SER A 69 9.06 35.93 -6.81
N SER A 70 8.72 37.07 -7.42
CA SER A 70 7.41 37.73 -7.25
C SER A 70 6.29 36.96 -7.95
N ILE A 71 6.59 36.08 -8.93
CA ILE A 71 5.61 35.20 -9.58
C ILE A 71 5.04 34.19 -8.57
N PHE A 72 5.79 33.85 -7.51
CA PHE A 72 5.39 32.95 -6.43
C PHE A 72 4.93 33.66 -5.16
N SER A 73 4.55 34.93 -5.25
CA SER A 73 4.05 35.70 -4.10
C SER A 73 2.68 35.25 -3.56
N GLY A 74 2.26 34.00 -3.86
CA GLY A 74 1.03 33.43 -3.34
C GLY A 74 1.06 31.91 -3.31
N LEU A 75 0.42 31.35 -2.29
CA LEU A 75 0.13 29.92 -2.18
C LEU A 75 -0.64 29.41 -3.44
N PRO A 76 -0.36 28.19 -3.96
CA PRO A 76 -0.93 27.70 -5.21
C PRO A 76 -2.47 27.57 -5.22
N PHE A 77 -3.12 27.51 -4.06
CA PHE A 77 -4.57 27.34 -3.95
C PHE A 77 -5.28 28.64 -3.55
N LYS A 78 -5.33 29.61 -4.44
CA LYS A 78 -5.98 30.91 -4.18
C LYS A 78 -7.50 30.87 -4.32
N ARG A 79 -8.00 30.12 -5.31
CA ARG A 79 -9.42 29.97 -5.63
C ARG A 79 -9.80 28.50 -5.55
N ILE A 80 -10.72 28.20 -4.66
CA ILE A 80 -11.14 26.84 -4.35
C ILE A 80 -12.64 26.72 -4.61
N ALA A 81 -13.05 25.71 -5.37
CA ALA A 81 -14.45 25.31 -5.44
C ALA A 81 -14.66 24.00 -4.69
N ILE A 82 -15.75 23.91 -3.93
CA ILE A 82 -16.13 22.70 -3.21
C ILE A 82 -17.46 22.20 -3.74
N LEU A 83 -17.44 21.02 -4.35
CA LEU A 83 -18.62 20.31 -4.82
C LEU A 83 -19.25 19.57 -3.63
N CYS A 84 -20.34 20.07 -3.09
CA CYS A 84 -21.01 19.52 -1.92
C CYS A 84 -22.28 18.75 -2.30
N GLY A 85 -22.41 17.50 -1.83
CA GLY A 85 -23.62 16.71 -1.96
C GLY A 85 -24.62 16.93 -0.81
N SER A 86 -25.74 16.18 -0.83
CA SER A 86 -26.78 16.25 0.24
C SER A 86 -26.46 15.38 1.47
N GLY A 87 -25.48 14.46 1.39
CA GLY A 87 -25.11 13.56 2.49
C GLY A 87 -24.08 14.17 3.44
N ASN A 88 -23.60 13.33 4.38
CA ASN A 88 -22.59 13.73 5.37
C ASN A 88 -21.29 14.23 4.72
N ASN A 89 -20.87 13.63 3.61
CA ASN A 89 -19.68 14.11 2.87
C ASN A 89 -19.85 15.57 2.39
N GLY A 90 -21.06 15.94 1.92
CA GLY A 90 -21.39 17.34 1.64
C GLY A 90 -21.34 18.22 2.88
N GLY A 91 -21.77 17.69 4.02
CA GLY A 91 -21.62 18.33 5.33
C GLY A 91 -20.17 18.64 5.68
N ASP A 92 -19.26 17.69 5.48
CA ASP A 92 -17.81 17.89 5.63
C ASP A 92 -17.31 19.00 4.70
N GLY A 93 -17.83 19.03 3.45
CA GLY A 93 -17.55 20.09 2.47
C GLY A 93 -17.98 21.49 2.95
N PHE A 94 -19.17 21.62 3.56
CA PHE A 94 -19.63 22.91 4.10
C PHE A 94 -18.74 23.38 5.26
N VAL A 95 -18.39 22.51 6.20
CA VAL A 95 -17.48 22.84 7.30
C VAL A 95 -16.12 23.26 6.76
N LEU A 96 -15.59 22.53 5.79
CA LEU A 96 -14.31 22.81 5.14
C LEU A 96 -14.33 24.18 4.44
N ALA A 97 -15.42 24.51 3.73
CA ALA A 97 -15.60 25.82 3.09
C ALA A 97 -15.47 26.96 4.09
N ARG A 98 -16.14 26.84 5.23
CA ARG A 98 -16.07 27.82 6.32
C ARG A 98 -14.66 28.01 6.84
N LYS A 99 -13.91 26.91 7.06
CA LYS A 99 -12.53 26.95 7.57
C LYS A 99 -11.56 27.57 6.57
N LEU A 100 -11.65 27.19 5.30
CA LEU A 100 -10.83 27.76 4.24
C LEU A 100 -11.11 29.27 4.05
N LYS A 101 -12.38 29.66 4.11
CA LYS A 101 -12.76 31.09 4.06
C LYS A 101 -12.21 31.87 5.23
N ALA A 102 -12.31 31.34 6.46
CA ALA A 102 -11.75 31.93 7.65
C ALA A 102 -10.22 32.08 7.59
N ALA A 103 -9.55 31.19 6.86
CA ALA A 103 -8.12 31.28 6.56
C ALA A 103 -7.77 32.23 5.40
N GLY A 104 -8.72 33.02 4.91
CA GLY A 104 -8.50 34.03 3.87
C GLY A 104 -8.52 33.52 2.44
N ARG A 105 -8.96 32.26 2.19
CA ARG A 105 -9.08 31.70 0.85
C ARG A 105 -10.34 32.20 0.14
N LYS A 106 -10.29 32.31 -1.20
CA LYS A 106 -11.48 32.51 -2.02
C LYS A 106 -12.12 31.16 -2.24
N VAL A 107 -13.28 30.96 -1.62
CA VAL A 107 -14.01 29.69 -1.65
C VAL A 107 -15.40 29.92 -2.18
N ASP A 108 -15.78 29.15 -3.18
CA ASP A 108 -17.15 29.04 -3.68
C ASP A 108 -17.69 27.63 -3.44
N ILE A 109 -18.95 27.55 -3.06
CA ILE A 109 -19.63 26.27 -2.80
C ILE A 109 -20.56 26.00 -3.98
N LEU A 110 -20.40 24.83 -4.58
CA LEU A 110 -21.19 24.31 -5.67
C LEU A 110 -22.03 23.15 -5.13
N PHE A 111 -23.28 23.42 -4.75
CA PHE A 111 -24.16 22.42 -4.19
C PHE A 111 -24.78 21.57 -5.31
N VAL A 112 -24.49 20.26 -5.26
CA VAL A 112 -24.91 19.25 -6.25
C VAL A 112 -25.82 18.24 -5.57
N GLY A 113 -27.11 18.49 -5.56
CA GLY A 113 -28.04 17.60 -4.89
C GLY A 113 -29.42 18.18 -4.66
N ASN A 114 -30.20 17.55 -3.81
CA ASN A 114 -31.51 18.02 -3.38
C ASN A 114 -31.43 18.41 -1.90
N GLN A 115 -31.75 19.67 -1.59
CA GLN A 115 -31.72 20.21 -0.23
C GLN A 115 -32.69 19.46 0.70
N ASP A 116 -33.87 19.05 0.22
CA ASP A 116 -34.84 18.29 1.03
C ASP A 116 -34.37 16.91 1.46
N LYS A 117 -33.24 16.42 0.86
CA LYS A 117 -32.61 15.12 1.15
C LYS A 117 -31.33 15.25 1.95
N MET A 118 -31.05 16.41 2.49
CA MET A 118 -29.87 16.58 3.34
C MET A 118 -29.98 15.74 4.62
N SER A 119 -28.84 15.19 5.05
CA SER A 119 -28.71 14.67 6.42
C SER A 119 -28.84 15.83 7.42
N GLN A 120 -29.29 15.53 8.64
CA GLN A 120 -29.46 16.56 9.68
C GLN A 120 -28.17 17.33 9.96
N SER A 121 -27.05 16.66 9.99
CA SER A 121 -25.73 17.28 10.24
C SER A 121 -25.26 18.13 9.06
N ALA A 122 -25.53 17.69 7.81
CA ALA A 122 -25.25 18.48 6.61
C ALA A 122 -26.14 19.74 6.57
N GLN A 123 -27.45 19.63 6.86
CA GLN A 123 -28.37 20.77 6.90
C GLN A 123 -27.93 21.80 7.93
N THR A 124 -27.52 21.35 9.14
CA THR A 124 -27.01 22.25 10.17
C THR A 124 -25.82 23.07 9.67
N ASN A 125 -24.86 22.44 9.01
CA ASN A 125 -23.69 23.14 8.46
C ASN A 125 -24.02 24.01 7.24
N TYR A 126 -24.96 23.60 6.41
CA TYR A 126 -25.50 24.41 5.33
C TYR A 126 -26.12 25.71 5.86
N ASP A 127 -26.95 25.64 6.92
CA ASP A 127 -27.56 26.80 7.56
C ASP A 127 -26.53 27.76 8.15
N ILE A 128 -25.44 27.22 8.72
CA ILE A 128 -24.33 28.03 9.20
C ILE A 128 -23.67 28.79 8.05
N ILE A 129 -23.42 28.14 6.92
CA ILE A 129 -22.84 28.76 5.72
C ILE A 129 -23.73 29.90 5.22
N GLN A 130 -25.05 29.68 5.15
CA GLN A 130 -26.01 30.73 4.75
C GLN A 130 -25.98 31.91 5.70
N ARG A 131 -26.01 31.68 7.03
CA ARG A 131 -25.98 32.76 8.04
C ARG A 131 -24.67 33.54 8.01
N LEU A 132 -23.56 32.94 7.61
CA LEU A 132 -22.27 33.60 7.40
C LEU A 132 -22.19 34.39 6.07
N GLY A 133 -23.25 34.35 5.24
CA GLY A 133 -23.28 35.01 3.95
C GLY A 133 -22.30 34.46 2.92
N LEU A 134 -21.89 33.18 3.06
CA LEU A 134 -21.07 32.50 2.07
C LEU A 134 -21.96 32.09 0.89
N GLY A 135 -21.55 32.46 -0.31
CA GLY A 135 -22.30 32.17 -1.53
C GLY A 135 -22.36 30.69 -1.84
N ILE A 136 -23.56 30.14 -2.04
CA ILE A 136 -23.78 28.79 -2.51
C ILE A 136 -24.45 28.88 -3.89
N LYS A 137 -23.85 28.23 -4.87
CA LYS A 137 -24.48 28.04 -6.18
C LYS A 137 -25.14 26.67 -6.21
N HIS A 138 -26.40 26.64 -6.63
CA HIS A 138 -27.20 25.41 -6.65
C HIS A 138 -27.23 24.80 -8.04
N TYR A 139 -26.97 23.50 -8.11
CA TYR A 139 -27.04 22.64 -9.29
C TYR A 139 -27.97 21.45 -8.99
N ASP A 140 -29.19 21.75 -8.61
CA ASP A 140 -30.21 20.78 -8.16
C ASP A 140 -31.30 20.51 -9.20
N ASN A 141 -31.53 21.42 -10.11
CA ASN A 141 -32.56 21.29 -11.16
C ASN A 141 -31.96 20.74 -12.46
N MET A 142 -31.65 19.47 -12.48
CA MET A 142 -31.03 18.79 -13.63
C MET A 142 -32.01 18.47 -14.77
N ALA A 143 -33.06 19.24 -14.96
CA ALA A 143 -33.97 19.16 -16.12
C ALA A 143 -33.29 19.68 -17.40
N ASP A 144 -32.31 20.58 -17.26
CA ASP A 144 -31.50 21.14 -18.35
C ASP A 144 -30.00 20.96 -18.06
N ILE A 145 -29.64 19.71 -17.97
CA ILE A 145 -28.27 19.23 -17.57
C ILE A 145 -27.16 19.88 -18.43
N GLU A 146 -27.38 20.05 -19.74
CA GLU A 146 -26.32 20.53 -20.64
C GLU A 146 -25.97 21.97 -20.33
N SER A 147 -26.96 22.85 -20.17
CA SER A 147 -26.72 24.27 -19.86
C SER A 147 -26.15 24.47 -18.44
N GLU A 148 -26.59 23.67 -17.47
CA GLU A 148 -26.04 23.73 -16.11
C GLU A 148 -24.59 23.24 -16.06
N ILE A 149 -24.25 22.21 -16.85
CA ILE A 149 -22.86 21.74 -16.96
C ILE A 149 -21.98 22.77 -17.67
N GLU A 150 -22.45 23.38 -18.77
CA GLU A 150 -21.72 24.47 -19.44
C GLU A 150 -21.45 25.63 -18.49
N SER A 151 -22.48 26.04 -17.73
CA SER A 151 -22.36 27.07 -16.70
C SER A 151 -21.35 26.67 -15.63
N LEU A 152 -21.43 25.43 -15.11
CA LEU A 152 -20.51 24.90 -14.13
C LEU A 152 -19.08 24.82 -14.67
N MET A 153 -18.89 24.35 -15.90
CA MET A 153 -17.58 24.26 -16.55
C MET A 153 -16.93 25.62 -16.76
N THR A 154 -17.71 26.62 -17.12
CA THR A 154 -17.24 28.02 -17.21
C THR A 154 -16.83 28.57 -15.84
N GLU A 155 -17.50 28.15 -14.77
CA GLU A 155 -17.13 28.51 -13.40
C GLU A 155 -15.87 27.77 -12.93
N ILE A 156 -15.75 26.48 -13.26
CA ILE A 156 -14.61 25.63 -12.87
C ILE A 156 -13.28 26.17 -13.40
N ASP A 157 -13.27 26.76 -14.60
CA ASP A 157 -12.08 27.38 -15.22
C ASP A 157 -11.42 28.49 -14.36
N LYS A 158 -12.14 28.99 -13.36
CA LYS A 158 -11.62 30.03 -12.47
C LYS A 158 -10.89 29.51 -11.24
N TYR A 159 -10.90 28.18 -11.00
CA TYR A 159 -10.40 27.61 -9.75
C TYR A 159 -9.08 26.86 -9.93
N ASP A 160 -8.20 27.05 -8.96
CA ASP A 160 -6.93 26.34 -8.88
C ASP A 160 -7.11 24.90 -8.37
N VAL A 161 -8.14 24.69 -7.54
CA VAL A 161 -8.48 23.42 -6.90
C VAL A 161 -9.98 23.19 -6.87
N LEU A 162 -10.37 21.97 -7.20
CA LEU A 162 -11.71 21.44 -6.96
C LEU A 162 -11.65 20.45 -5.79
N ILE A 163 -12.58 20.58 -4.86
CA ILE A 163 -12.75 19.64 -3.76
C ILE A 163 -14.03 18.84 -4.01
N ASP A 164 -13.88 17.53 -4.16
CA ASP A 164 -14.99 16.60 -4.31
C ASP A 164 -15.49 16.14 -2.94
N ALA A 165 -16.66 16.61 -2.56
CA ALA A 165 -17.40 16.24 -1.37
C ALA A 165 -18.86 15.89 -1.71
N ILE A 166 -19.13 15.27 -2.89
CA ILE A 166 -20.49 14.94 -3.32
C ILE A 166 -20.97 13.67 -2.63
N PHE A 167 -20.27 12.55 -2.82
CA PHE A 167 -20.63 11.25 -2.26
C PHE A 167 -19.47 10.66 -1.45
N GLY A 168 -19.76 10.18 -0.25
CA GLY A 168 -18.83 9.41 0.61
C GLY A 168 -19.03 7.90 0.46
N VAL A 169 -18.55 7.13 1.44
CA VAL A 169 -18.59 5.65 1.49
C VAL A 169 -20.00 5.04 1.47
N GLY A 170 -21.04 5.83 1.67
CA GLY A 170 -22.44 5.38 1.66
C GLY A 170 -22.99 4.98 0.29
N ILE A 171 -22.25 5.20 -0.80
CA ILE A 171 -22.73 4.86 -2.14
C ILE A 171 -22.82 3.33 -2.29
N ASN A 172 -24.00 2.82 -2.71
CA ASN A 172 -24.28 1.40 -2.88
C ASN A 172 -24.99 1.08 -4.21
N ARG A 173 -25.08 2.07 -5.08
CA ARG A 173 -25.67 1.95 -6.42
C ARG A 173 -24.89 2.83 -7.40
N PRO A 174 -24.91 2.52 -8.70
CA PRO A 174 -24.28 3.36 -9.71
C PRO A 174 -24.72 4.82 -9.58
N VAL A 175 -23.80 5.71 -9.88
CA VAL A 175 -24.11 7.14 -9.97
C VAL A 175 -25.29 7.33 -10.92
N ALA A 176 -26.35 7.99 -10.44
CA ALA A 176 -27.54 8.20 -11.23
C ALA A 176 -27.20 8.91 -12.57
N SER A 177 -27.87 8.53 -13.64
CA SER A 177 -27.59 9.02 -15.00
C SER A 177 -27.50 10.54 -15.09
N LYS A 178 -28.28 11.24 -14.29
CA LYS A 178 -28.27 12.71 -14.22
C LYS A 178 -26.96 13.33 -13.70
N TYR A 179 -26.15 12.61 -12.90
CA TYR A 179 -24.85 13.09 -12.41
C TYR A 179 -23.67 12.66 -13.27
N ARG A 180 -23.88 11.67 -14.16
CA ARG A 180 -22.82 11.15 -15.02
C ARG A 180 -22.16 12.24 -15.87
N PRO A 181 -22.92 13.11 -16.59
CA PRO A 181 -22.32 14.18 -17.39
C PRO A 181 -21.45 15.13 -16.57
N LEU A 182 -21.84 15.44 -15.32
CA LEU A 182 -21.04 16.24 -14.41
C LEU A 182 -19.69 15.57 -14.09
N PHE A 183 -19.71 14.27 -13.75
CA PHE A 183 -18.47 13.54 -13.41
C PHE A 183 -17.54 13.44 -14.62
N GLU A 184 -18.09 13.16 -15.80
CA GLU A 184 -17.34 13.10 -17.05
C GLU A 184 -16.74 14.47 -17.41
N ALA A 185 -17.49 15.55 -17.20
CA ALA A 185 -17.04 16.91 -17.43
C ALA A 185 -15.89 17.29 -16.47
N VAL A 186 -16.03 17.02 -15.16
CA VAL A 186 -14.99 17.24 -14.16
C VAL A 186 -13.72 16.46 -14.50
N ASN A 187 -13.85 15.18 -14.88
CA ASN A 187 -12.72 14.35 -15.26
C ASN A 187 -12.03 14.85 -16.55
N SER A 188 -12.81 15.31 -17.54
CA SER A 188 -12.28 15.88 -18.78
C SER A 188 -11.56 17.19 -18.53
N TYR A 189 -12.09 18.01 -17.62
CA TYR A 189 -11.50 19.26 -17.21
C TYR A 189 -10.14 19.09 -16.54
N ARG A 190 -10.01 18.13 -15.60
CA ARG A 190 -8.73 17.76 -14.97
C ARG A 190 -7.64 17.48 -16.00
N LEU A 191 -7.98 16.80 -17.10
CA LEU A 191 -7.03 16.46 -18.15
C LEU A 191 -6.59 17.65 -19.02
N LYS A 192 -7.41 18.67 -19.16
CA LYS A 192 -7.17 19.84 -20.02
C LYS A 192 -6.46 20.98 -19.28
N ASN A 193 -6.68 21.09 -18.00
CA ASN A 193 -6.19 22.18 -17.16
C ASN A 193 -5.38 21.64 -16.00
N GLU A 194 -4.46 22.40 -15.46
CA GLU A 194 -3.62 22.00 -14.33
C GLU A 194 -4.37 22.05 -12.97
N THR A 195 -5.70 22.15 -12.99
CA THR A 195 -6.52 22.18 -11.78
C THR A 195 -6.41 20.87 -11.03
N ARG A 196 -6.12 20.93 -9.74
CA ARG A 196 -6.05 19.77 -8.87
C ARG A 196 -7.42 19.39 -8.33
N ILE A 197 -7.70 18.09 -8.24
CA ILE A 197 -8.93 17.57 -7.64
C ILE A 197 -8.58 16.83 -6.36
N ILE A 198 -9.22 17.20 -5.25
CA ILE A 198 -9.03 16.60 -3.93
C ILE A 198 -10.35 15.96 -3.49
N GLY A 199 -10.37 14.63 -3.34
CA GLY A 199 -11.52 13.90 -2.82
C GLY A 199 -11.56 13.90 -1.29
N ILE A 200 -12.73 14.15 -0.73
CA ILE A 200 -12.99 14.04 0.72
C ILE A 200 -13.58 12.67 1.01
N ASP A 201 -12.98 11.95 1.93
CA ASP A 201 -13.22 10.58 2.35
C ASP A 201 -12.95 9.55 1.25
N ILE A 202 -13.62 9.63 0.12
CA ILE A 202 -13.49 8.77 -1.05
C ILE A 202 -13.89 9.55 -2.32
N PRO A 203 -13.25 9.35 -3.47
CA PRO A 203 -13.70 9.92 -4.72
C PRO A 203 -15.16 9.56 -5.00
N SER A 204 -15.99 10.56 -5.31
CA SER A 204 -17.42 10.34 -5.54
C SER A 204 -17.65 9.33 -6.65
N GLY A 205 -18.47 8.31 -6.37
CA GLY A 205 -18.79 7.23 -7.29
C GLY A 205 -17.89 5.98 -7.18
N LEU A 206 -16.83 6.03 -6.38
CA LEU A 206 -15.93 4.90 -6.16
C LEU A 206 -16.46 3.98 -5.05
N ASP A 207 -16.35 2.67 -5.23
CA ASP A 207 -16.71 1.68 -4.22
C ASP A 207 -15.55 1.48 -3.23
N PRO A 208 -15.77 1.62 -1.91
CA PRO A 208 -14.70 1.54 -0.91
C PRO A 208 -14.11 0.13 -0.75
N ASP A 209 -14.79 -0.92 -1.19
CA ASP A 209 -14.34 -2.29 -1.06
C ASP A 209 -13.55 -2.78 -2.27
N THR A 210 -13.93 -2.34 -3.48
CA THR A 210 -13.28 -2.75 -4.72
C THR A 210 -12.32 -1.72 -5.28
N GLY A 211 -12.46 -0.44 -4.92
CA GLY A 211 -11.70 0.67 -5.49
C GLY A 211 -12.03 0.95 -6.97
N LEU A 212 -13.17 0.48 -7.43
CA LEU A 212 -13.66 0.69 -8.78
C LEU A 212 -14.96 1.50 -8.77
N PRO A 213 -15.33 2.19 -9.86
CA PRO A 213 -16.60 2.86 -9.94
C PRO A 213 -17.77 1.89 -9.71
N VAL A 214 -18.71 2.27 -8.85
CA VAL A 214 -19.89 1.45 -8.58
C VAL A 214 -20.67 1.26 -9.87
N SER A 215 -20.87 0.03 -10.29
CA SER A 215 -21.51 -0.36 -11.55
C SER A 215 -22.54 -1.46 -11.35
N ASP A 216 -23.46 -1.59 -12.29
CA ASP A 216 -24.38 -2.72 -12.41
C ASP A 216 -24.43 -3.23 -13.86
N ARG A 217 -25.26 -4.24 -14.13
CA ARG A 217 -25.38 -4.85 -15.48
C ARG A 217 -25.85 -3.85 -16.56
N LYS A 218 -26.53 -2.77 -16.19
CA LYS A 218 -27.13 -1.81 -17.12
C LYS A 218 -26.35 -0.51 -17.19
N ASN A 219 -25.66 -0.15 -16.10
CA ASN A 219 -25.00 1.14 -15.93
C ASN A 219 -23.50 0.92 -15.66
N PRO A 220 -22.64 1.20 -16.64
CA PRO A 220 -21.21 1.23 -16.38
C PRO A 220 -20.92 2.30 -15.32
N GLY A 221 -20.03 1.98 -14.39
CA GLY A 221 -19.68 2.91 -13.32
C GLY A 221 -19.00 4.18 -13.85
N VAL A 222 -19.16 5.26 -13.09
CA VAL A 222 -18.38 6.49 -13.24
C VAL A 222 -18.01 7.01 -11.85
N ALA A 223 -16.77 7.50 -11.71
CA ALA A 223 -16.28 8.13 -10.49
C ALA A 223 -15.44 9.36 -10.84
N ILE A 224 -15.32 10.28 -9.91
CA ILE A 224 -14.42 11.43 -10.05
C ILE A 224 -12.98 10.93 -9.91
N ARG A 225 -12.07 11.44 -10.76
CA ARG A 225 -10.63 11.16 -10.72
C ARG A 225 -9.93 12.28 -9.95
N CYS A 226 -9.47 11.94 -8.76
CA CYS A 226 -8.76 12.86 -7.89
C CYS A 226 -7.24 12.77 -8.08
N ASP A 227 -6.53 13.86 -7.78
CA ASP A 227 -5.06 13.87 -7.63
C ASP A 227 -4.66 13.46 -6.21
N TYR A 228 -5.52 13.80 -5.25
CA TYR A 228 -5.36 13.48 -3.85
C TYR A 228 -6.70 13.03 -3.26
N THR A 229 -6.65 12.08 -2.32
CA THR A 229 -7.82 11.68 -1.52
C THR A 229 -7.48 11.80 -0.05
N ILE A 230 -8.30 12.50 0.72
CA ILE A 230 -8.18 12.64 2.17
C ILE A 230 -9.23 11.73 2.81
N SER A 231 -8.83 10.55 3.21
CA SER A 231 -9.68 9.52 3.82
C SER A 231 -9.63 9.63 5.33
N PHE A 232 -10.68 9.21 6.03
CA PHE A 232 -10.78 9.36 7.46
C PHE A 232 -10.64 8.04 8.21
N ASP A 233 -9.94 8.12 9.38
CA ASP A 233 -9.66 7.10 10.38
C ASP A 233 -8.93 5.84 9.89
N TYR A 234 -9.23 5.35 8.69
CA TYR A 234 -8.62 4.15 8.14
C TYR A 234 -8.51 4.21 6.62
N PHE A 235 -7.63 3.40 6.06
CA PHE A 235 -7.47 3.22 4.63
C PHE A 235 -8.55 2.29 4.09
N LYS A 236 -9.29 2.72 3.07
CA LYS A 236 -10.36 1.90 2.50
C LYS A 236 -9.74 0.69 1.77
N LYS A 237 -10.29 -0.51 2.00
CA LYS A 237 -9.77 -1.76 1.43
C LYS A 237 -9.62 -1.70 -0.09
N GLY A 238 -10.57 -1.10 -0.78
CA GLY A 238 -10.56 -0.96 -2.24
C GLY A 238 -9.37 -0.17 -2.78
N PHE A 239 -8.79 0.73 -1.99
CA PHE A 239 -7.60 1.48 -2.41
C PHE A 239 -6.33 0.62 -2.53
N LEU A 240 -6.37 -0.65 -2.11
CA LEU A 240 -5.32 -1.63 -2.39
C LEU A 240 -5.40 -2.18 -3.82
N ASN A 241 -6.50 -1.99 -4.53
CA ASN A 241 -6.61 -2.32 -5.95
C ASN A 241 -5.78 -1.33 -6.77
N TYR A 242 -4.93 -1.83 -7.67
CA TYR A 242 -4.07 -0.97 -8.49
C TYR A 242 -4.85 0.00 -9.39
N GLU A 243 -6.00 -0.44 -9.89
CA GLU A 243 -6.85 0.38 -10.74
C GLU A 243 -7.48 1.56 -9.99
N SER A 244 -7.58 1.47 -8.65
CA SER A 244 -8.13 2.55 -7.84
C SER A 244 -7.26 3.81 -7.86
N GLU A 245 -5.96 3.69 -8.13
CA GLU A 245 -5.03 4.82 -8.15
C GLU A 245 -5.40 5.86 -9.21
N GLU A 246 -6.00 5.42 -10.32
CA GLU A 246 -6.51 6.31 -11.37
C GLU A 246 -7.59 7.28 -10.82
N TYR A 247 -8.33 6.83 -9.81
CA TYR A 247 -9.41 7.61 -9.19
C TYR A 247 -8.97 8.30 -7.91
N THR A 248 -8.18 7.64 -7.08
CA THR A 248 -7.82 8.16 -5.75
C THR A 248 -6.65 9.13 -5.78
N GLY A 249 -5.78 9.02 -6.78
CA GLY A 249 -4.47 9.65 -6.72
C GLY A 249 -3.73 9.26 -5.44
N ARG A 250 -3.03 10.21 -4.83
CA ARG A 250 -2.32 9.98 -3.57
C ARG A 250 -3.28 10.04 -2.38
N VAL A 251 -3.36 8.95 -1.62
CA VAL A 251 -4.25 8.83 -0.45
C VAL A 251 -3.55 9.26 0.82
N TYR A 252 -4.20 10.11 1.60
CA TYR A 252 -3.86 10.44 2.98
C TYR A 252 -4.96 9.94 3.92
N VAL A 253 -4.58 9.46 5.09
CA VAL A 253 -5.54 9.02 6.12
C VAL A 253 -5.41 9.93 7.32
N GLU A 254 -6.50 10.63 7.63
CA GLU A 254 -6.59 11.58 8.73
C GLU A 254 -7.52 11.08 9.83
N SER A 255 -7.20 11.41 11.07
CA SER A 255 -8.02 11.00 12.22
C SER A 255 -9.20 11.94 12.44
N LEU A 256 -10.35 11.38 12.77
CA LEU A 256 -11.53 12.10 13.27
C LEU A 256 -11.43 12.46 14.76
N GLY A 257 -10.27 12.21 15.38
CA GLY A 257 -10.06 12.45 16.82
C GLY A 257 -10.63 11.33 17.70
N CYS A 258 -11.05 10.23 17.12
CA CYS A 258 -11.43 9.04 17.86
C CYS A 258 -10.19 8.30 18.36
N LYS A 259 -10.33 7.65 19.53
CA LYS A 259 -9.25 6.84 20.07
C LYS A 259 -8.88 5.72 19.13
N LYS A 260 -7.59 5.47 18.95
CA LYS A 260 -7.06 4.38 18.14
C LYS A 260 -7.62 3.01 18.53
N ASP A 261 -7.87 2.84 19.83
CA ASP A 261 -8.44 1.62 20.39
C ASP A 261 -9.82 1.29 19.83
N ILE A 262 -10.56 2.31 19.35
CA ILE A 262 -11.89 2.11 18.73
C ILE A 262 -11.78 1.27 17.46
N LEU A 263 -10.76 1.51 16.64
CA LEU A 263 -10.56 0.73 15.41
C LEU A 263 -10.29 -0.76 15.72
N GLU A 264 -9.51 -1.02 16.77
CA GLU A 264 -9.26 -2.38 17.24
C GLU A 264 -10.51 -2.98 17.90
N GLU A 265 -11.29 -2.18 18.63
CA GLU A 265 -12.54 -2.60 19.27
C GLU A 265 -13.59 -3.03 18.24
N VAL A 266 -13.74 -2.29 17.15
CA VAL A 266 -14.65 -2.67 16.05
C VAL A 266 -14.11 -3.82 15.19
N GLY A 267 -12.95 -4.38 15.54
CA GLY A 267 -12.40 -5.60 14.96
C GLY A 267 -11.42 -5.42 13.82
N LEU A 268 -10.93 -4.21 13.55
CA LEU A 268 -9.88 -4.03 12.55
C LEU A 268 -8.56 -4.66 13.03
N ARG A 269 -7.95 -5.46 12.17
CA ARG A 269 -6.67 -6.14 12.43
C ARG A 269 -5.69 -5.95 11.27
N ASP A 270 -6.19 -5.73 10.07
CA ASP A 270 -5.39 -5.50 8.87
C ASP A 270 -4.90 -4.05 8.89
N ARG A 271 -3.61 -3.84 8.67
CA ARG A 271 -3.00 -2.49 8.77
C ARG A 271 -1.73 -2.36 7.96
N PHE A 272 -1.32 -1.15 7.73
CA PHE A 272 0.01 -0.87 7.22
C PHE A 272 1.07 -1.09 8.29
N ILE A 273 2.29 -1.37 7.82
CA ILE A 273 3.47 -1.46 8.69
C ILE A 273 3.67 -0.14 9.45
N SER A 274 4.04 -0.25 10.71
CA SER A 274 4.25 0.90 11.60
C SER A 274 5.65 0.87 12.22
N LYS A 275 6.07 1.99 12.81
CA LYS A 275 7.38 2.06 13.49
C LYS A 275 7.56 0.98 14.55
N LYS A 276 6.51 0.61 15.27
CA LYS A 276 6.56 -0.44 16.30
C LYS A 276 6.89 -1.82 15.73
N ASP A 277 6.53 -2.08 14.47
CA ASP A 277 6.81 -3.35 13.79
C ASP A 277 8.28 -3.47 13.38
N LEU A 278 9.00 -2.35 13.38
CA LEU A 278 10.36 -2.22 12.86
C LEU A 278 11.43 -2.24 13.94
N GLU A 279 11.07 -2.64 15.15
CA GLU A 279 12.05 -2.85 16.21
C GLU A 279 12.85 -4.12 15.92
N PHE A 280 14.16 -3.94 15.75
CA PHE A 280 15.11 -5.04 15.58
C PHE A 280 15.86 -5.25 16.89
N ASN A 281 15.99 -6.51 17.31
CA ASN A 281 16.74 -6.87 18.50
C ASN A 281 18.25 -6.62 18.29
N SER A 282 18.83 -5.70 19.03
CA SER A 282 20.28 -5.45 18.96
C SER A 282 21.08 -6.68 19.37
N PRO A 283 22.11 -7.05 18.59
CA PRO A 283 22.99 -8.16 18.95
C PRO A 283 23.68 -7.90 20.29
N LYS A 284 23.89 -8.95 21.08
CA LYS A 284 24.71 -8.87 22.29
C LYS A 284 26.16 -8.57 21.91
N GLN A 285 26.88 -7.78 22.75
CA GLN A 285 28.30 -7.48 22.49
C GLN A 285 29.20 -8.72 22.43
N CYS A 286 28.83 -9.78 23.16
CA CYS A 286 29.56 -11.06 23.17
C CYS A 286 28.97 -12.08 22.19
N ALA A 287 28.20 -11.66 21.19
CA ALA A 287 27.60 -12.57 20.23
C ALA A 287 28.65 -13.26 19.35
N HIS A 288 28.42 -14.53 19.05
CA HIS A 288 29.23 -15.33 18.12
C HIS A 288 28.42 -15.70 16.87
N LYS A 289 29.07 -16.23 15.83
CA LYS A 289 28.41 -16.53 14.54
C LYS A 289 27.15 -17.41 14.66
N GLY A 290 27.07 -18.28 15.67
CA GLY A 290 25.90 -19.14 15.91
C GLY A 290 24.65 -18.36 16.36
N ASP A 291 24.84 -17.23 17.06
CA ASP A 291 23.72 -16.37 17.53
C ASP A 291 23.03 -15.65 16.39
N PHE A 292 23.72 -15.49 15.27
CA PHE A 292 23.18 -14.86 14.06
C PHE A 292 22.47 -15.85 13.13
N GLY A 293 22.42 -17.14 13.49
CA GLY A 293 21.68 -18.19 12.80
C GLY A 293 22.44 -18.83 11.64
N ARG A 294 21.99 -20.03 11.28
CA ARG A 294 22.47 -20.84 10.14
C ARG A 294 21.37 -20.90 9.11
N VAL A 295 21.68 -20.49 7.88
CA VAL A 295 20.72 -20.44 6.76
C VAL A 295 21.20 -21.35 5.65
N CYS A 296 20.31 -22.23 5.18
CA CYS A 296 20.54 -23.04 3.99
C CYS A 296 19.71 -22.50 2.83
N ILE A 297 20.34 -22.27 1.68
CA ILE A 297 19.69 -21.77 0.47
C ILE A 297 19.76 -22.87 -0.59
N PHE A 298 18.63 -23.46 -0.95
CA PHE A 298 18.48 -24.43 -2.03
C PHE A 298 18.09 -23.65 -3.29
N ALA A 299 19.05 -23.46 -4.18
CA ALA A 299 18.87 -22.54 -5.32
C ALA A 299 19.80 -22.88 -6.49
N GLY A 300 19.40 -22.44 -7.67
CA GLY A 300 20.20 -22.51 -8.88
C GLY A 300 20.08 -23.81 -9.64
N SER A 301 20.14 -23.65 -10.95
CA SER A 301 20.28 -24.71 -11.95
C SER A 301 21.13 -24.18 -13.10
N LYS A 302 21.44 -25.04 -14.06
CA LYS A 302 22.24 -24.63 -15.23
C LYS A 302 21.59 -23.45 -15.98
N GLY A 303 22.33 -22.35 -16.06
CA GLY A 303 21.85 -21.08 -16.64
C GLY A 303 21.24 -20.10 -15.64
N PHE A 304 20.90 -20.54 -14.41
CA PHE A 304 20.29 -19.70 -13.36
C PHE A 304 21.23 -19.48 -12.16
N TYR A 305 22.51 -19.31 -12.42
CA TYR A 305 23.54 -19.08 -11.40
C TYR A 305 23.32 -17.79 -10.61
N GLY A 306 22.82 -16.73 -11.31
CA GLY A 306 22.57 -15.42 -10.72
C GLY A 306 21.54 -15.44 -9.60
N ALA A 307 20.45 -16.19 -9.75
CA ALA A 307 19.42 -16.32 -8.74
C ALA A 307 19.95 -16.93 -7.44
N ALA A 308 20.73 -18.03 -7.56
CA ALA A 308 21.37 -18.68 -6.42
C ALA A 308 22.37 -17.75 -5.71
N ARG A 309 23.17 -17.01 -6.50
CA ARG A 309 24.14 -16.04 -5.95
C ARG A 309 23.44 -14.93 -5.19
N LEU A 310 22.44 -14.27 -5.80
CA LEU A 310 21.72 -13.14 -5.21
C LEU A 310 21.00 -13.53 -3.92
N ALA A 311 20.33 -14.68 -3.89
CA ALA A 311 19.69 -15.19 -2.67
C ALA A 311 20.70 -15.46 -1.56
N THR A 312 21.85 -16.08 -1.89
CA THR A 312 22.89 -16.40 -0.94
C THR A 312 23.57 -15.15 -0.38
N GLU A 313 24.04 -14.25 -1.23
CA GLU A 313 24.69 -12.99 -0.83
C GLU A 313 23.74 -12.09 -0.04
N SER A 314 22.44 -12.09 -0.36
CA SER A 314 21.43 -11.33 0.40
C SER A 314 21.23 -11.88 1.81
N ALA A 315 21.27 -13.20 1.99
CA ALA A 315 21.20 -13.81 3.33
C ALA A 315 22.44 -13.47 4.17
N VAL A 316 23.62 -13.42 3.55
CA VAL A 316 24.86 -12.93 4.20
C VAL A 316 24.71 -11.45 4.57
N GLY A 317 24.33 -10.60 3.61
CA GLY A 317 24.15 -9.16 3.82
C GLY A 317 23.11 -8.80 4.88
N ALA A 318 22.05 -9.63 5.02
CA ALA A 318 21.07 -9.49 6.09
C ALA A 318 21.53 -10.04 7.45
N GLY A 319 22.82 -10.38 7.59
CA GLY A 319 23.48 -10.65 8.86
C GLY A 319 23.28 -12.06 9.40
N SER A 320 23.12 -13.07 8.53
CA SER A 320 23.22 -14.48 8.94
C SER A 320 24.64 -14.84 9.35
N GLY A 321 24.79 -15.58 10.43
CA GLY A 321 26.12 -15.97 10.92
C GLY A 321 26.81 -17.03 10.08
N LEU A 322 26.04 -17.92 9.46
CA LEU A 322 26.51 -18.95 8.55
C LEU A 322 25.47 -19.15 7.44
N VAL A 323 25.90 -19.03 6.19
CA VAL A 323 25.07 -19.30 5.00
C VAL A 323 25.70 -20.42 4.18
N THR A 324 24.87 -21.36 3.75
CA THR A 324 25.31 -22.44 2.85
C THR A 324 24.40 -22.50 1.64
N LEU A 325 24.96 -22.32 0.45
CA LEU A 325 24.28 -22.60 -0.82
C LEU A 325 24.30 -24.12 -1.07
N ILE A 326 23.14 -24.68 -1.35
CA ILE A 326 22.96 -26.09 -1.76
C ILE A 326 22.42 -26.08 -3.18
N SER A 327 23.13 -26.69 -4.11
CA SER A 327 22.84 -26.61 -5.54
C SER A 327 23.35 -27.82 -6.32
N ASP A 328 23.10 -27.87 -7.63
CA ASP A 328 23.73 -28.82 -8.52
C ASP A 328 25.26 -28.70 -8.50
N PRO A 329 26.02 -29.80 -8.73
CA PRO A 329 27.46 -29.75 -8.82
C PRO A 329 28.01 -28.72 -9.80
N ASP A 330 27.38 -28.53 -10.98
CA ASP A 330 27.77 -27.56 -11.96
C ASP A 330 27.59 -26.11 -11.45
N VAL A 331 26.51 -25.85 -10.74
CA VAL A 331 26.24 -24.55 -10.12
C VAL A 331 27.25 -24.28 -9.01
N GLN A 332 27.53 -25.28 -8.18
CA GLN A 332 28.54 -25.19 -7.12
C GLN A 332 29.91 -24.84 -7.71
N ALA A 333 30.35 -25.53 -8.76
CA ALA A 333 31.66 -25.31 -9.39
C ALA A 333 31.82 -23.87 -9.90
N VAL A 334 30.76 -23.28 -10.44
CA VAL A 334 30.76 -21.89 -10.95
C VAL A 334 30.73 -20.86 -9.81
N LEU A 335 29.93 -21.11 -8.77
CA LEU A 335 29.68 -20.13 -7.71
C LEU A 335 30.66 -20.20 -6.54
N ALA A 336 31.21 -21.37 -6.20
CA ALA A 336 32.10 -21.52 -5.05
C ALA A 336 33.30 -20.56 -5.05
N PRO A 337 33.97 -20.28 -6.19
CA PRO A 337 35.05 -19.30 -6.24
C PRO A 337 34.60 -17.85 -6.00
N ASN A 338 33.32 -17.56 -6.19
CA ASN A 338 32.75 -16.22 -6.12
C ASN A 338 32.00 -15.93 -4.81
N LEU A 339 31.61 -16.97 -4.06
CA LEU A 339 30.89 -16.84 -2.78
C LEU A 339 31.90 -16.86 -1.62
N VAL A 340 32.58 -15.72 -1.39
CA VAL A 340 33.65 -15.61 -0.40
C VAL A 340 33.17 -15.83 1.04
N GLU A 341 31.95 -15.36 1.37
CA GLU A 341 31.42 -15.34 2.72
C GLU A 341 30.40 -16.47 2.99
N ALA A 342 30.04 -17.25 1.98
CA ALA A 342 29.12 -18.36 2.10
C ALA A 342 29.81 -19.70 1.75
N MET A 343 29.35 -20.74 2.42
CA MET A 343 29.76 -22.12 2.12
C MET A 343 28.92 -22.69 0.97
N THR A 344 29.40 -23.74 0.32
CA THR A 344 28.64 -24.45 -0.71
C THR A 344 28.56 -25.94 -0.41
N CYS A 345 27.48 -26.57 -0.82
CA CYS A 345 27.26 -28.02 -0.81
C CYS A 345 26.51 -28.41 -2.10
N ASN A 346 26.66 -29.65 -2.55
CA ASN A 346 25.85 -30.17 -3.64
C ASN A 346 24.98 -31.34 -3.21
N TYR A 347 23.98 -31.68 -4.05
CA TYR A 347 23.04 -32.77 -3.77
C TYR A 347 23.66 -34.17 -3.69
N GLY A 348 24.91 -34.37 -4.18
CA GLY A 348 25.61 -35.65 -4.12
C GLY A 348 26.21 -35.99 -2.76
N ASP A 349 26.41 -35.02 -1.86
CA ASP A 349 26.91 -35.22 -0.50
C ASP A 349 25.73 -35.34 0.49
N GLN A 350 25.04 -36.48 0.45
CA GLN A 350 23.87 -36.75 1.28
C GLN A 350 24.13 -36.60 2.77
N ALA A 351 25.25 -37.09 3.26
CA ALA A 351 25.59 -37.03 4.69
C ALA A 351 25.80 -35.58 5.18
N ARG A 352 26.36 -34.74 4.34
CA ARG A 352 26.52 -33.30 4.64
C ARG A 352 25.21 -32.57 4.49
N LEU A 353 24.40 -32.89 3.48
CA LEU A 353 23.07 -32.34 3.24
C LEU A 353 22.15 -32.58 4.46
N ASP A 354 22.11 -33.81 4.98
CA ASP A 354 21.33 -34.17 6.17
C ASP A 354 21.73 -33.29 7.37
N ARG A 355 23.03 -33.23 7.69
CA ARG A 355 23.53 -32.39 8.80
C ARG A 355 23.22 -30.91 8.63
N LEU A 356 23.35 -30.38 7.43
CA LEU A 356 23.05 -28.94 7.13
C LEU A 356 21.57 -28.66 7.32
N THR A 357 20.69 -29.49 6.77
CA THR A 357 19.23 -29.33 6.85
C THR A 357 18.73 -29.42 8.30
N GLU A 358 19.24 -30.39 9.08
CA GLU A 358 18.83 -30.57 10.48
C GLU A 358 19.35 -29.46 11.40
N SER A 359 20.56 -28.94 11.13
CA SER A 359 21.17 -27.87 11.94
C SER A 359 20.78 -26.46 11.52
N ALA A 360 20.08 -26.29 10.42
CA ALA A 360 19.62 -24.97 9.93
C ALA A 360 18.63 -24.31 10.90
N ASN A 361 18.73 -23.00 11.08
CA ASN A 361 17.75 -22.22 11.80
C ASN A 361 16.62 -21.74 10.86
N SER A 362 16.91 -21.59 9.57
CA SER A 362 15.94 -21.37 8.50
C SER A 362 16.45 -21.91 7.17
N ILE A 363 15.53 -22.18 6.26
CA ILE A 363 15.84 -22.66 4.91
C ILE A 363 15.11 -21.82 3.89
N ALA A 364 15.74 -21.55 2.76
CA ALA A 364 15.06 -21.02 1.58
C ALA A 364 15.23 -21.98 0.41
N ILE A 365 14.19 -22.07 -0.43
CA ILE A 365 14.17 -22.95 -1.61
C ILE A 365 13.45 -22.28 -2.77
N GLY A 366 14.00 -22.48 -3.96
CA GLY A 366 13.31 -22.18 -5.23
C GLY A 366 14.00 -21.25 -6.21
N PRO A 367 14.75 -20.21 -5.78
CA PRO A 367 15.38 -19.30 -6.73
C PRO A 367 16.19 -20.02 -7.81
N GLY A 368 15.70 -19.98 -9.06
CA GLY A 368 16.39 -20.56 -10.21
C GLY A 368 16.60 -22.08 -10.18
N MET A 369 15.78 -22.83 -9.47
CA MET A 369 15.89 -24.32 -9.46
C MET A 369 15.29 -24.98 -10.69
N GLY A 370 14.40 -24.30 -11.38
CA GLY A 370 13.58 -24.87 -12.45
C GLY A 370 12.39 -25.69 -11.92
N MET A 371 11.33 -25.73 -12.74
CA MET A 371 10.15 -26.56 -12.45
C MET A 371 10.45 -28.01 -12.86
N ASN A 372 10.99 -28.80 -11.96
CA ASN A 372 11.36 -30.19 -12.22
C ASN A 372 11.14 -31.06 -10.97
N GLN A 373 11.25 -32.38 -11.15
CA GLN A 373 11.06 -33.35 -10.06
C GLN A 373 12.03 -33.13 -8.89
N LEU A 374 13.26 -32.70 -9.18
CA LEU A 374 14.25 -32.39 -8.13
C LEU A 374 13.76 -31.32 -7.15
N CYS A 375 13.08 -30.27 -7.66
CA CYS A 375 12.53 -29.21 -6.81
C CYS A 375 11.43 -29.75 -5.87
N ILE A 376 10.53 -30.59 -6.40
CA ILE A 376 9.45 -31.25 -5.64
C ILE A 376 10.03 -32.18 -4.56
N ASP A 377 10.95 -33.04 -4.96
CA ASP A 377 11.59 -34.02 -4.06
C ASP A 377 12.40 -33.29 -2.95
N THR A 378 13.12 -32.23 -3.33
CA THR A 378 13.90 -31.42 -2.38
C THR A 378 13.00 -30.73 -1.37
N LEU A 379 11.88 -30.15 -1.80
CA LEU A 379 10.94 -29.52 -0.89
C LEU A 379 10.29 -30.53 0.06
N SER A 380 9.92 -31.70 -0.44
CA SER A 380 9.40 -32.82 0.38
C SER A 380 10.44 -33.33 1.38
N TYR A 381 11.70 -33.49 0.93
CA TYR A 381 12.82 -33.88 1.77
C TYR A 381 13.03 -32.87 2.92
N ILE A 382 13.12 -31.58 2.62
CA ILE A 382 13.28 -30.52 3.63
C ILE A 382 12.10 -30.55 4.61
N SER A 383 10.87 -30.66 4.09
CA SER A 383 9.65 -30.71 4.90
C SER A 383 9.67 -31.83 5.94
N SER A 384 10.24 -32.99 5.58
CA SER A 384 10.33 -34.17 6.48
C SER A 384 11.43 -34.06 7.53
N ARG A 385 12.51 -33.29 7.27
CA ARG A 385 13.74 -33.28 8.07
C ARG A 385 13.83 -32.15 9.09
N THR A 386 13.10 -31.08 8.93
CA THR A 386 13.16 -29.93 9.84
C THR A 386 11.80 -29.39 10.22
N SER A 387 11.71 -28.81 11.42
CA SER A 387 10.56 -28.01 11.88
C SER A 387 10.81 -26.49 11.78
N ARG A 388 11.95 -26.10 11.23
CA ARG A 388 12.37 -24.70 11.13
C ARG A 388 11.61 -23.95 10.00
N PRO A 389 11.62 -22.61 10.02
CA PRO A 389 11.02 -21.81 8.94
C PRO A 389 11.59 -22.17 7.57
N ILE A 390 10.70 -22.26 6.58
CA ILE A 390 11.03 -22.54 5.18
C ILE A 390 10.45 -21.43 4.30
N VAL A 391 11.33 -20.69 3.63
CA VAL A 391 10.97 -19.68 2.64
C VAL A 391 10.87 -20.35 1.28
N VAL A 392 9.72 -20.27 0.64
CA VAL A 392 9.41 -20.89 -0.65
C VAL A 392 9.17 -19.80 -1.68
N ASP A 393 10.03 -19.70 -2.69
CA ASP A 393 9.94 -18.67 -3.72
C ASP A 393 10.10 -19.26 -5.13
N ALA A 394 9.74 -18.48 -6.14
CA ALA A 394 9.96 -18.80 -7.54
C ALA A 394 9.48 -20.22 -7.94
N ASP A 395 10.39 -21.06 -8.48
CA ASP A 395 10.04 -22.38 -8.98
C ASP A 395 9.45 -23.30 -7.90
N ALA A 396 9.90 -23.17 -6.65
CA ALA A 396 9.37 -23.96 -5.55
C ALA A 396 7.93 -23.61 -5.16
N ILE A 397 7.42 -22.43 -5.51
CA ILE A 397 6.00 -22.09 -5.33
C ILE A 397 5.11 -22.98 -6.18
N ASN A 398 5.54 -23.29 -7.41
CA ASN A 398 4.81 -24.21 -8.27
C ASN A 398 4.91 -25.67 -7.75
N ALA A 399 6.07 -26.05 -7.23
CA ALA A 399 6.29 -27.36 -6.62
C ALA A 399 5.49 -27.56 -5.31
N PHE A 400 5.08 -26.49 -4.65
CA PHE A 400 4.41 -26.53 -3.34
C PHE A 400 3.11 -27.34 -3.33
N LYS A 401 2.40 -27.40 -4.45
CA LYS A 401 1.16 -28.20 -4.57
C LYS A 401 1.40 -29.70 -4.68
N GLU A 402 2.54 -30.09 -5.23
CA GLU A 402 2.86 -31.48 -5.58
C GLU A 402 3.75 -32.15 -4.53
N ALA A 403 4.42 -31.35 -3.71
CA ALA A 403 5.31 -31.83 -2.66
C ALA A 403 4.53 -32.41 -1.47
N ASP A 404 5.08 -33.48 -0.85
CA ASP A 404 4.57 -34.03 0.42
C ASP A 404 4.97 -33.12 1.58
N LEU A 405 4.02 -32.30 2.04
CA LEU A 405 4.27 -31.25 3.02
C LEU A 405 3.52 -31.48 4.33
N ARG A 406 4.24 -31.30 5.43
CA ARG A 406 3.64 -31.16 6.76
C ARG A 406 3.27 -29.70 6.98
N LEU A 407 2.07 -29.30 6.56
CA LEU A 407 1.60 -27.93 6.70
C LEU A 407 1.58 -27.49 8.16
N SER A 408 2.19 -26.37 8.43
CA SER A 408 2.25 -25.71 9.74
C SER A 408 2.71 -24.27 9.52
N GLY A 409 2.47 -23.36 10.42
CA GLY A 409 2.80 -21.91 10.30
C GLY A 409 4.27 -21.56 10.01
N ARG A 410 5.12 -22.53 9.67
CA ARG A 410 6.55 -22.35 9.38
C ARG A 410 6.87 -21.98 7.92
N TYR A 411 5.94 -22.19 6.99
CA TYR A 411 6.18 -21.85 5.58
C TYR A 411 5.93 -20.37 5.32
N ILE A 412 6.85 -19.76 4.56
CA ILE A 412 6.73 -18.37 4.07
C ILE A 412 6.77 -18.45 2.55
N LEU A 413 5.63 -18.29 1.90
CA LEU A 413 5.53 -18.24 0.44
C LEU A 413 5.60 -16.80 -0.04
N THR A 414 6.39 -16.54 -1.09
CA THR A 414 6.64 -15.20 -1.62
C THR A 414 6.19 -15.02 -3.08
N PRO A 415 4.95 -15.37 -3.47
CA PRO A 415 4.52 -15.27 -4.85
C PRO A 415 4.34 -13.82 -5.30
N HIS A 416 4.70 -13.53 -6.56
CA HIS A 416 4.10 -12.41 -7.28
C HIS A 416 2.68 -12.77 -7.77
N LEU A 417 1.92 -11.80 -8.26
CA LEU A 417 0.51 -12.02 -8.59
C LEU A 417 0.28 -13.16 -9.61
N GLY A 418 1.17 -13.31 -10.60
CA GLY A 418 1.08 -14.40 -11.59
C GLY A 418 1.39 -15.79 -11.00
N GLU A 419 2.35 -15.89 -10.08
CA GLU A 419 2.63 -17.13 -9.33
C GLU A 419 1.45 -17.48 -8.43
N PHE A 420 0.89 -16.48 -7.74
CA PHE A 420 -0.27 -16.66 -6.88
C PHE A 420 -1.52 -17.11 -7.67
N SER A 421 -1.76 -16.53 -8.84
CA SER A 421 -2.83 -16.95 -9.75
C SER A 421 -2.72 -18.44 -10.10
N ARG A 422 -1.54 -18.91 -10.51
CA ARG A 422 -1.30 -20.35 -10.78
C ARG A 422 -1.48 -21.20 -9.52
N LEU A 423 -0.99 -20.70 -8.38
CA LEU A 423 -1.05 -21.40 -7.10
C LEU A 423 -2.49 -21.67 -6.65
N ILE A 424 -3.40 -20.70 -6.81
CA ILE A 424 -4.80 -20.81 -6.37
C ILE A 424 -5.77 -21.19 -7.50
N GLY A 425 -5.29 -21.22 -8.76
CA GLY A 425 -6.12 -21.60 -9.92
C GLY A 425 -7.18 -20.56 -10.29
N LEU A 426 -6.92 -19.27 -10.07
CA LEU A 426 -7.82 -18.16 -10.38
C LEU A 426 -7.15 -17.16 -11.33
N GLU A 427 -7.96 -16.52 -12.16
CA GLU A 427 -7.49 -15.46 -13.06
C GLU A 427 -6.94 -14.24 -12.30
N VAL A 428 -5.86 -13.65 -12.82
CA VAL A 428 -5.17 -12.50 -12.23
C VAL A 428 -6.12 -11.32 -11.97
N ASP A 429 -7.01 -11.04 -12.92
CA ASP A 429 -7.95 -9.90 -12.82
C ASP A 429 -9.02 -10.11 -11.74
N LEU A 430 -9.37 -11.36 -11.45
CA LEU A 430 -10.25 -11.65 -10.32
C LEU A 430 -9.51 -11.41 -8.99
N ILE A 431 -8.25 -11.81 -8.89
CA ILE A 431 -7.44 -11.63 -7.68
C ILE A 431 -7.18 -10.14 -7.43
N LYS A 432 -6.92 -9.34 -8.47
CA LYS A 432 -6.69 -7.89 -8.35
C LYS A 432 -7.85 -7.17 -7.66
N LYS A 433 -9.09 -7.60 -7.90
CA LYS A 433 -10.30 -6.99 -7.32
C LYS A 433 -10.34 -7.06 -5.79
N ASP A 434 -9.78 -8.11 -5.19
CA ASP A 434 -9.69 -8.25 -3.73
C ASP A 434 -8.46 -9.08 -3.32
N ARG A 435 -7.28 -8.52 -3.54
CA ARG A 435 -5.99 -9.14 -3.20
C ARG A 435 -5.91 -9.54 -1.73
N LEU A 436 -6.46 -8.70 -0.86
CA LEU A 436 -6.44 -8.92 0.58
C LEU A 436 -7.25 -10.18 0.97
N TYR A 437 -8.44 -10.32 0.43
CA TYR A 437 -9.30 -11.47 0.67
C TYR A 437 -8.65 -12.79 0.24
N TYR A 438 -8.16 -12.85 -1.02
CA TYR A 438 -7.56 -14.07 -1.55
C TYR A 438 -6.27 -14.45 -0.82
N ALA A 439 -5.43 -13.47 -0.48
CA ALA A 439 -4.21 -13.71 0.28
C ALA A 439 -4.52 -14.28 1.68
N LYS A 440 -5.44 -13.66 2.42
CA LYS A 440 -5.85 -14.12 3.76
C LYS A 440 -6.50 -15.49 3.71
N LYS A 441 -7.38 -15.73 2.75
CA LYS A 441 -8.05 -17.02 2.58
C LYS A 441 -7.02 -18.13 2.38
N TYR A 442 -6.13 -17.96 1.40
CA TYR A 442 -5.12 -18.97 1.09
C TYR A 442 -4.16 -19.24 2.25
N ALA A 443 -3.67 -18.19 2.91
CA ALA A 443 -2.77 -18.32 4.06
C ALA A 443 -3.43 -19.09 5.21
N ARG A 444 -4.71 -18.82 5.49
CA ARG A 444 -5.48 -19.50 6.54
C ARG A 444 -5.72 -20.97 6.22
N GLU A 445 -6.19 -21.27 4.99
CA GLU A 445 -6.53 -22.64 4.57
C GLU A 445 -5.29 -23.54 4.55
N ASN A 446 -4.12 -22.99 4.25
CA ASN A 446 -2.86 -23.73 4.15
C ASN A 446 -1.94 -23.55 5.39
N GLN A 447 -2.39 -22.85 6.42
CA GLN A 447 -1.63 -22.62 7.66
C GLN A 447 -0.20 -22.13 7.39
N LEU A 448 -0.05 -21.08 6.61
CA LEU A 448 1.25 -20.53 6.21
C LEU A 448 1.27 -19.00 6.25
N VAL A 449 2.45 -18.42 6.14
CA VAL A 449 2.63 -16.99 5.89
C VAL A 449 2.73 -16.77 4.38
N LEU A 450 1.91 -15.87 3.87
CA LEU A 450 1.94 -15.47 2.46
C LEU A 450 2.44 -14.03 2.33
N VAL A 451 3.40 -13.83 1.45
CA VAL A 451 3.89 -12.53 0.98
C VAL A 451 3.43 -12.35 -0.46
N LEU A 452 2.29 -11.74 -0.68
CA LEU A 452 1.81 -11.42 -2.04
C LEU A 452 2.54 -10.15 -2.53
N LYS A 453 3.57 -10.38 -3.37
CA LYS A 453 4.45 -9.31 -3.89
C LYS A 453 3.71 -8.36 -4.83
N GLY A 454 4.11 -7.08 -4.80
CA GLY A 454 3.62 -6.00 -5.67
C GLY A 454 3.59 -4.67 -4.93
N LYS A 455 3.06 -3.61 -5.58
CA LYS A 455 2.79 -2.35 -4.88
C LYS A 455 1.87 -2.63 -3.69
N ASN A 456 2.21 -2.10 -2.52
CA ASN A 456 1.53 -2.45 -1.28
C ASN A 456 1.52 -3.97 -1.06
N SER A 457 2.70 -4.59 -0.97
CA SER A 457 2.85 -6.03 -0.71
C SER A 457 2.07 -6.43 0.54
N ILE A 458 1.30 -7.51 0.44
CA ILE A 458 0.44 -8.01 1.52
C ILE A 458 1.14 -9.18 2.20
N ILE A 459 1.38 -9.05 3.49
CA ILE A 459 1.96 -10.10 4.32
C ILE A 459 0.89 -10.58 5.30
N THR A 460 0.51 -11.86 5.24
CA THR A 460 -0.56 -12.40 6.08
C THR A 460 -0.34 -13.87 6.47
N ASP A 461 -0.77 -14.22 7.68
CA ASP A 461 -0.92 -15.62 8.13
C ASP A 461 -2.39 -16.08 8.12
N GLY A 462 -3.26 -15.29 7.48
CA GLY A 462 -4.70 -15.52 7.43
C GLY A 462 -5.48 -14.91 8.60
N THR A 463 -4.80 -14.53 9.68
CA THR A 463 -5.38 -13.86 10.85
C THR A 463 -4.84 -12.43 10.99
N ARG A 464 -3.51 -12.31 11.02
CA ARG A 464 -2.78 -11.03 11.05
C ARG A 464 -2.44 -10.62 9.63
N THR A 465 -2.55 -9.32 9.32
CA THR A 465 -2.11 -8.79 8.04
C THR A 465 -1.37 -7.48 8.22
N ILE A 466 -0.21 -7.40 7.59
CA ILE A 466 0.56 -6.16 7.44
C ILE A 466 0.72 -5.87 5.96
N VAL A 467 0.44 -4.64 5.56
CA VAL A 467 0.69 -4.14 4.21
C VAL A 467 1.94 -3.27 4.23
N ASN A 468 2.87 -3.58 3.34
CA ASN A 468 4.12 -2.85 3.20
C ASN A 468 4.00 -1.73 2.18
N THR A 469 4.57 -0.55 2.50
CA THR A 469 4.53 0.65 1.66
C THR A 469 5.88 1.01 1.05
N THR A 470 6.96 0.31 1.41
CA THR A 470 8.29 0.58 0.85
C THR A 470 8.49 -0.17 -0.47
N GLY A 471 9.40 0.35 -1.27
CA GLY A 471 9.66 -0.13 -2.62
C GLY A 471 9.08 0.80 -3.69
N ASN A 472 9.67 0.76 -4.87
CA ASN A 472 9.36 1.63 -5.98
C ASN A 472 9.44 0.89 -7.32
N GLU A 473 9.04 1.56 -8.40
CA GLU A 473 9.05 1.02 -9.76
C GLU A 473 10.44 0.68 -10.30
N GLY A 474 11.49 1.32 -9.82
CA GLY A 474 12.89 1.00 -10.17
C GLY A 474 13.32 -0.40 -9.75
N MET A 475 12.56 -1.03 -8.83
CA MET A 475 12.78 -2.41 -8.38
C MET A 475 12.13 -3.46 -9.30
N ALA A 476 11.42 -3.08 -10.35
CA ALA A 476 10.78 -4.02 -11.28
C ALA A 476 11.80 -4.69 -12.20
N ARG A 477 12.68 -5.52 -11.64
CA ARG A 477 13.81 -6.20 -12.33
C ARG A 477 13.98 -7.64 -11.86
N GLY A 478 14.55 -8.48 -12.75
CA GLY A 478 14.98 -9.83 -12.37
C GLY A 478 16.02 -9.81 -11.25
N GLY A 479 15.93 -10.76 -10.33
CA GLY A 479 16.84 -10.88 -9.19
C GLY A 479 16.35 -10.21 -7.90
N MET A 480 15.38 -9.29 -7.96
CA MET A 480 14.84 -8.65 -6.76
C MET A 480 14.11 -9.64 -5.84
N GLY A 481 13.36 -10.58 -6.41
CA GLY A 481 12.72 -11.67 -5.66
C GLY A 481 13.75 -12.54 -4.94
N ASP A 482 14.83 -12.90 -5.65
CA ASP A 482 15.91 -13.73 -5.08
C ASP A 482 16.57 -13.02 -3.89
N CYS A 483 16.81 -11.71 -3.99
CA CYS A 483 17.31 -10.91 -2.87
C CYS A 483 16.33 -10.91 -1.69
N LEU A 484 15.05 -10.73 -1.94
CA LEU A 484 14.02 -10.76 -0.90
C LEU A 484 14.00 -12.12 -0.18
N THR A 485 14.11 -13.21 -0.94
CA THR A 485 14.14 -14.57 -0.40
C THR A 485 15.30 -14.77 0.57
N GLY A 486 16.51 -14.34 0.21
CA GLY A 486 17.68 -14.39 1.08
C GLY A 486 17.53 -13.53 2.35
N ILE A 487 17.00 -12.31 2.22
CA ILE A 487 16.74 -11.42 3.36
C ILE A 487 15.72 -12.05 4.32
N ILE A 488 14.59 -12.56 3.82
CA ILE A 488 13.57 -13.21 4.66
C ILE A 488 14.15 -14.44 5.34
N ALA A 489 14.91 -15.27 4.63
CA ALA A 489 15.55 -16.45 5.21
C ALA A 489 16.50 -16.09 6.35
N SER A 490 17.30 -15.03 6.20
CA SER A 490 18.17 -14.54 7.28
C SER A 490 17.38 -14.11 8.51
N LEU A 491 16.27 -13.37 8.32
CA LEU A 491 15.44 -12.92 9.43
C LEU A 491 14.66 -14.07 10.07
N ALA A 492 14.20 -15.05 9.29
CA ALA A 492 13.48 -16.22 9.78
C ALA A 492 14.36 -17.15 10.64
N ALA A 493 15.67 -16.98 10.60
CA ALA A 493 16.57 -17.66 11.55
C ALA A 493 16.50 -17.09 12.98
N LYS A 494 15.89 -15.92 13.17
CA LYS A 494 15.86 -15.16 14.44
C LYS A 494 14.45 -14.75 14.90
N TYR A 495 13.52 -14.59 13.98
CA TYR A 495 12.16 -14.13 14.22
C TYR A 495 11.14 -15.20 13.82
N ASP A 496 9.91 -15.10 14.33
CA ASP A 496 8.85 -15.97 13.84
C ASP A 496 8.57 -15.72 12.34
N PRO A 497 7.98 -16.70 11.63
CA PRO A 497 7.81 -16.60 10.18
C PRO A 497 7.07 -15.35 9.71
N PHE A 498 6.03 -14.92 10.43
CA PHE A 498 5.26 -13.72 10.06
C PHE A 498 6.08 -12.45 10.27
N GLU A 499 6.79 -12.38 11.40
CA GLU A 499 7.66 -11.24 11.72
C GLU A 499 8.83 -11.14 10.74
N ALA A 500 9.49 -12.26 10.42
CA ALA A 500 10.57 -12.33 9.44
C ALA A 500 10.10 -11.85 8.06
N ALA A 501 8.90 -12.26 7.65
CA ALA A 501 8.32 -11.89 6.36
C ALA A 501 8.09 -10.38 6.23
N TYR A 502 7.37 -9.75 7.18
CA TYR A 502 7.08 -8.32 7.03
C TYR A 502 8.32 -7.44 7.25
N LYS A 503 9.23 -7.80 8.16
CA LYS A 503 10.49 -7.09 8.33
C LYS A 503 11.39 -7.21 7.10
N GLY A 504 11.43 -8.40 6.50
CA GLY A 504 12.21 -8.64 5.28
C GLY A 504 11.69 -7.86 4.09
N VAL A 505 10.38 -7.84 3.89
CA VAL A 505 9.75 -7.06 2.81
C VAL A 505 9.99 -5.57 3.00
N TYR A 506 9.84 -5.07 4.22
CA TYR A 506 10.09 -3.66 4.52
C TYR A 506 11.55 -3.27 4.29
N LEU A 507 12.50 -4.05 4.82
CA LEU A 507 13.93 -3.80 4.66
C LEU A 507 14.34 -3.79 3.18
N HIS A 508 13.86 -4.78 2.43
CA HIS A 508 14.12 -4.90 0.99
C HIS A 508 13.60 -3.68 0.22
N GLY A 509 12.36 -3.27 0.47
CA GLY A 509 11.75 -2.10 -0.16
C GLY A 509 12.44 -0.80 0.23
N LEU A 510 12.78 -0.61 1.51
CA LEU A 510 13.48 0.59 2.00
C LEU A 510 14.88 0.72 1.38
N CYS A 511 15.61 -0.39 1.22
CA CYS A 511 16.88 -0.40 0.48
C CYS A 511 16.69 0.08 -0.96
N GLY A 512 15.63 -0.40 -1.62
CA GLY A 512 15.26 0.05 -2.96
C GLY A 512 14.95 1.55 -3.02
N ASP A 513 14.18 2.05 -2.05
CA ASP A 513 13.81 3.47 -1.99
C ASP A 513 15.03 4.38 -1.79
N LEU A 514 15.99 3.94 -0.99
CA LEU A 514 17.21 4.72 -0.76
C LEU A 514 18.10 4.78 -2.01
N ILE A 515 18.18 3.68 -2.77
CA ILE A 515 18.95 3.65 -4.03
C ILE A 515 18.25 4.49 -5.10
N TYR A 516 16.92 4.41 -5.19
CA TYR A 516 16.12 5.09 -6.21
C TYR A 516 16.17 6.62 -6.13
N ARG A 517 16.57 7.19 -4.99
CA ARG A 517 16.75 8.65 -4.84
C ARG A 517 17.78 9.20 -5.82
N ASP A 518 18.82 8.42 -6.10
CA ASP A 518 19.98 8.86 -6.91
C ASP A 518 20.13 8.03 -8.19
N SER A 519 19.23 7.08 -8.46
CA SER A 519 19.33 6.15 -9.59
C SER A 519 17.95 5.86 -10.19
N PHE A 520 17.85 5.89 -11.51
CA PHE A 520 16.61 5.55 -12.23
C PHE A 520 16.19 4.08 -12.07
N THR A 521 17.14 3.19 -11.81
CA THR A 521 16.89 1.75 -11.60
C THR A 521 17.59 1.25 -10.35
N VAL A 522 17.01 0.25 -9.69
CA VAL A 522 17.60 -0.42 -8.52
C VAL A 522 18.24 -1.72 -8.96
N SER A 523 19.56 -1.82 -8.82
CA SER A 523 20.30 -3.07 -9.10
C SER A 523 20.21 -4.02 -7.89
N PRO A 524 19.95 -5.34 -8.09
CA PRO A 524 20.01 -6.33 -7.01
C PRO A 524 21.35 -6.32 -6.27
N SER A 525 22.48 -6.17 -7.00
CA SER A 525 23.80 -6.13 -6.41
C SER A 525 24.04 -4.91 -5.53
N ASP A 526 23.47 -3.76 -5.88
CA ASP A 526 23.57 -2.55 -5.05
C ASP A 526 22.64 -2.63 -3.84
N LEU A 527 21.47 -3.27 -4.01
CA LEU A 527 20.58 -3.55 -2.89
C LEU A 527 21.29 -4.42 -1.83
N ILE A 528 21.96 -5.49 -2.22
CA ILE A 528 22.74 -6.35 -1.30
C ILE A 528 23.77 -5.54 -0.51
N LYS A 529 24.52 -4.64 -1.18
CA LYS A 529 25.55 -3.81 -0.54
C LYS A 529 25.01 -2.84 0.49
N ILE A 530 23.78 -2.33 0.31
CA ILE A 530 23.18 -1.34 1.21
C ILE A 530 22.46 -1.99 2.40
N VAL A 531 21.99 -3.24 2.27
CA VAL A 531 21.23 -3.95 3.32
C VAL A 531 21.89 -3.85 4.71
N PRO A 532 23.19 -4.14 4.92
CA PRO A 532 23.80 -4.04 6.24
C PRO A 532 23.76 -2.63 6.83
N LYS A 533 23.89 -1.60 5.98
CA LYS A 533 23.85 -0.20 6.39
C LYS A 533 22.44 0.21 6.82
N VAL A 534 21.43 -0.18 6.06
CA VAL A 534 20.01 0.10 6.38
C VAL A 534 19.59 -0.64 7.66
N MET A 535 19.99 -1.90 7.81
CA MET A 535 19.76 -2.63 9.06
C MET A 535 20.37 -1.91 10.26
N LYS A 536 21.59 -1.38 10.15
CA LYS A 536 22.22 -0.61 11.24
C LYS A 536 21.37 0.60 11.66
N LEU A 537 20.71 1.27 10.72
CA LEU A 537 19.81 2.39 11.03
C LEU A 537 18.53 1.95 11.74
N MET A 538 18.12 0.69 11.58
CA MET A 538 16.90 0.13 12.19
C MET A 538 17.13 -0.44 13.60
N TYR A 539 18.38 -0.62 14.02
CA TYR A 539 18.76 -1.09 15.36
C TYR A 539 18.84 0.02 16.42
N ASN A 540 18.53 1.27 16.08
CA ASN A 540 18.68 2.41 16.99
C ASN A 540 17.32 2.85 17.57
#